data_e15abfe150a887d676ee3e2776d0e371
#
_entry.id   e15abfe150a887d676ee3e2776d0e371
#
_cell.length_a   1.000
_cell.length_b   1.000
_cell.length_c   1.000
_cell.angle_alpha   90.00
_cell.angle_beta   90.00
_cell.angle_gamma   90.00
#
_symmetry.space_group_name_H-M   'P 1'
#
loop_
_entity.id
_entity.type
_entity.pdbx_description
1 polymer ?
#
loop_
_entity_poly.entity_id
_entity_poly.type
_entity_poly.pdbx_seq_one_letter_code
_entity_poly.pdbx_strand_id
1 'polypeptide(L)'
;QSVDWRTKGGAPTGYNYLADNYYFLLAAVTGHYGIEYPELKAPSTDPAYAAALYADRLFDEGWKFCEEAPADALDVSFDDSSWRTLTLPHDFSIERRYPDNGNSAGPFVKGLKDSISTGNLPGGTGWYRKRFTLDEWTSRQRVGVCFDGVMERSDVWINGHHLGFHPNGYMPFSYDLTPFLNPAGKENVMVVRAFNPGDNSRWYPGSGIYRHVRLTVSGNLFIPDEEVQVQTPVVTPGQAKVEIILPVRNRMAVEAGVTVRLTLVRPDGTAIVTKECSGNVAAGGSHTFRLSADVGQPELWSVDHPDLYEAHVRLVSAGEITDYYRTTFGIRSLEFSVGRGFLLNGSPVKLKGACLHHDNGLLGAAAYDGAEERKVRLLKENGFNAVRTSHNPPSRQFLDACDRLGMLVIDEAFDMWEHPKR
;
A
#
# COMPACT_ATOMS: atom_id res chain seq x y z
N GLN A 1 36.09 -5.09 -3.75
CA GLN A 1 36.93 -4.78 -4.93
C GLN A 1 36.03 -4.18 -5.98
N SER A 2 36.14 -2.87 -6.20
CA SER A 2 35.44 -2.18 -7.27
C SER A 2 36.02 -2.63 -8.61
N VAL A 3 35.24 -3.30 -9.42
CA VAL A 3 35.62 -3.63 -10.80
C VAL A 3 35.43 -2.39 -11.67
N ASP A 4 36.52 -1.78 -12.14
CA ASP A 4 36.50 -0.66 -13.07
C ASP A 4 36.02 -1.17 -14.44
N TRP A 5 34.75 -0.91 -14.74
CA TRP A 5 34.08 -1.29 -15.98
C TRP A 5 34.54 -0.51 -17.22
N ARG A 6 35.36 0.53 -17.05
CA ARG A 6 35.84 1.41 -18.13
C ARG A 6 36.94 0.77 -18.96
N THR A 7 37.55 -0.30 -18.50
CA THR A 7 38.72 -0.91 -19.14
C THR A 7 38.45 -2.08 -20.09
N LYS A 8 37.19 -2.51 -20.22
CA LYS A 8 36.82 -3.54 -21.20
C LYS A 8 35.78 -2.96 -22.14
N GLY A 9 36.19 -2.66 -23.38
CA GLY A 9 35.41 -2.05 -24.46
C GLY A 9 34.23 -2.90 -24.98
N GLY A 10 33.32 -3.26 -24.10
CA GLY A 10 32.03 -3.87 -24.40
C GLY A 10 30.92 -3.07 -23.75
N ALA A 11 29.81 -2.86 -24.46
CA ALA A 11 28.63 -2.27 -23.87
C ALA A 11 28.22 -3.04 -22.61
N PRO A 12 27.81 -2.35 -21.52
CA PRO A 12 27.39 -3.03 -20.32
C PRO A 12 26.18 -3.91 -20.64
N THR A 13 26.40 -5.20 -20.67
CA THR A 13 25.30 -6.16 -20.72
C THR A 13 24.69 -6.13 -19.33
N GLY A 14 23.36 -5.97 -19.20
CA GLY A 14 22.64 -5.88 -17.93
C GLY A 14 22.83 -7.08 -16.97
N TYR A 15 23.72 -7.98 -17.30
CA TYR A 15 24.03 -9.22 -16.59
C TYR A 15 24.71 -9.00 -15.24
N ASN A 16 25.59 -8.00 -15.11
CA ASN A 16 26.32 -7.75 -13.86
C ASN A 16 25.43 -7.09 -12.80
N TYR A 17 24.47 -6.29 -13.24
CA TYR A 17 23.51 -5.64 -12.34
C TYR A 17 22.57 -6.65 -11.64
N LEU A 18 22.19 -7.71 -12.35
CA LEU A 18 21.32 -8.76 -11.82
C LEU A 18 22.06 -9.68 -10.84
N ALA A 19 23.33 -10.01 -11.12
CA ALA A 19 24.13 -10.86 -10.25
C ALA A 19 24.43 -10.19 -8.89
N ASP A 20 24.78 -8.91 -8.90
CA ASP A 20 25.07 -8.16 -7.68
C ASP A 20 23.82 -8.00 -6.81
N ASN A 21 22.65 -7.75 -7.42
CA ASN A 21 21.38 -7.70 -6.70
C ASN A 21 20.93 -9.07 -6.16
N TYR A 22 21.22 -10.17 -6.87
CA TYR A 22 20.89 -11.51 -6.40
C TYR A 22 21.63 -11.87 -5.10
N TYR A 23 22.92 -11.60 -5.01
CA TYR A 23 23.68 -11.84 -3.79
C TYR A 23 23.22 -10.95 -2.62
N PHE A 24 22.86 -9.71 -2.88
CA PHE A 24 22.29 -8.83 -1.87
C PHE A 24 20.92 -9.30 -1.35
N LEU A 25 20.04 -9.75 -2.23
CA LEU A 25 18.73 -10.29 -1.85
C LEU A 25 18.88 -11.61 -1.07
N LEU A 26 19.75 -12.50 -1.52
CA LEU A 26 20.00 -13.76 -0.81
C LEU A 26 20.57 -13.50 0.59
N ALA A 27 21.46 -12.55 0.74
CA ALA A 27 22.04 -12.16 2.02
C ALA A 27 21.02 -11.49 2.95
N ALA A 28 20.11 -10.66 2.41
CA ALA A 28 19.02 -10.06 3.19
C ALA A 28 18.00 -11.11 3.68
N VAL A 29 17.70 -12.11 2.84
CA VAL A 29 16.79 -13.21 3.19
C VAL A 29 17.44 -14.19 4.18
N THR A 30 18.77 -14.37 4.15
CA THR A 30 19.48 -15.32 5.00
C THR A 30 20.00 -14.73 6.32
N GLY A 31 19.74 -13.45 6.61
CA GLY A 31 20.19 -12.81 7.85
C GLY A 31 21.73 -12.68 7.99
N HIS A 32 22.49 -12.81 6.92
CA HIS A 32 23.95 -12.93 6.93
C HIS A 32 24.70 -11.63 7.26
N TYR A 33 23.99 -10.48 7.34
CA TYR A 33 24.63 -9.17 7.56
C TYR A 33 24.35 -8.55 8.93
N GLY A 34 23.83 -9.29 9.90
CA GLY A 34 23.68 -8.77 11.27
C GLY A 34 22.95 -7.42 11.36
N ILE A 35 22.05 -7.14 10.41
CA ILE A 35 21.21 -5.96 10.44
C ILE A 35 20.10 -6.28 11.43
N GLU A 36 20.24 -5.81 12.65
CA GLU A 36 19.12 -5.71 13.57
C GLU A 36 18.11 -4.73 12.94
N TYR A 37 17.02 -5.26 12.44
CA TYR A 37 15.88 -4.42 12.10
C TYR A 37 15.44 -3.75 13.41
N PRO A 38 15.30 -2.42 13.45
CA PRO A 38 14.61 -1.81 14.58
C PRO A 38 13.25 -2.53 14.68
N GLU A 39 13.02 -3.20 15.80
CA GLU A 39 11.74 -3.84 16.05
C GLU A 39 10.66 -2.83 15.69
N LEU A 40 9.79 -3.20 14.76
CA LEU A 40 8.55 -2.47 14.54
C LEU A 40 7.94 -2.38 15.94
N LYS A 41 7.92 -1.18 16.52
CA LYS A 41 7.29 -0.97 17.82
C LYS A 41 5.92 -1.61 17.71
N ALA A 42 5.70 -2.65 18.53
CA ALA A 42 4.43 -3.34 18.56
C ALA A 42 3.30 -2.31 18.56
N PRO A 43 2.23 -2.52 17.79
CA PRO A 43 1.11 -1.60 17.80
C PRO A 43 0.74 -1.33 19.24
N SER A 44 0.47 -0.05 19.55
CA SER A 44 0.14 0.45 20.87
C SER A 44 -0.55 -0.61 21.73
N THR A 45 0.01 -0.90 22.91
CA THR A 45 -0.56 -1.81 23.91
C THR A 45 -1.81 -1.23 24.58
N ASP A 46 -2.51 -0.28 23.96
CA ASP A 46 -3.82 0.17 24.44
C ASP A 46 -4.77 -1.05 24.46
N PRO A 47 -5.19 -1.52 25.65
CA PRO A 47 -6.10 -2.67 25.74
C PRO A 47 -7.41 -2.46 24.98
N ALA A 48 -7.83 -1.22 24.77
CA ALA A 48 -8.98 -0.89 23.93
C ALA A 48 -8.72 -1.15 22.44
N TYR A 49 -7.45 -1.14 21.99
CA TYR A 49 -7.06 -1.51 20.63
C TYR A 49 -6.99 -3.03 20.43
N ALA A 50 -6.47 -3.75 21.42
CA ALA A 50 -6.39 -5.21 21.38
C ALA A 50 -7.77 -5.91 21.56
N ALA A 51 -8.71 -5.23 22.22
CA ALA A 51 -10.09 -5.67 22.37
C ALA A 51 -11.01 -5.22 21.23
N ALA A 52 -10.55 -4.33 20.36
CA ALA A 52 -11.33 -3.86 19.24
C ALA A 52 -11.44 -4.99 18.20
N LEU A 53 -12.65 -5.39 17.93
CA LEU A 53 -13.11 -6.21 16.81
C LEU A 53 -12.72 -5.63 15.43
N TYR A 54 -11.94 -4.58 15.38
CA TYR A 54 -11.66 -3.67 14.28
C TYR A 54 -10.21 -3.85 13.84
N ALA A 55 -9.97 -4.88 13.06
CA ALA A 55 -8.62 -5.16 12.60
C ALA A 55 -8.51 -4.98 11.10
N ASP A 56 -7.64 -4.10 10.71
CA ASP A 56 -6.99 -4.15 9.40
C ASP A 56 -5.96 -5.29 9.46
N ARG A 57 -6.34 -6.46 8.95
CA ARG A 57 -5.52 -7.68 9.01
C ARG A 57 -4.97 -7.99 7.64
N LEU A 58 -3.67 -8.26 7.56
CA LEU A 58 -3.10 -8.86 6.36
C LEU A 58 -3.83 -10.15 6.03
N PHE A 59 -4.23 -10.26 4.76
CA PHE A 59 -5.00 -11.38 4.24
C PHE A 59 -4.21 -12.14 3.17
N ASP A 60 -2.89 -12.10 3.25
CA ASP A 60 -1.94 -12.50 2.23
C ASP A 60 -1.65 -14.00 2.19
N GLU A 61 -1.80 -14.70 3.29
CA GLU A 61 -1.42 -16.12 3.39
C GLU A 61 -2.45 -17.07 2.77
N GLY A 62 -1.97 -18.22 2.30
CA GLY A 62 -2.84 -19.33 1.91
C GLY A 62 -3.68 -19.12 0.66
N TRP A 63 -3.24 -18.29 -0.26
CA TRP A 63 -3.86 -18.18 -1.58
C TRP A 63 -3.48 -19.35 -2.47
N LYS A 64 -4.44 -19.87 -3.21
CA LYS A 64 -4.26 -20.82 -4.31
C LYS A 64 -4.11 -20.05 -5.61
N PHE A 65 -3.16 -20.44 -6.45
CA PHE A 65 -2.85 -19.77 -7.71
C PHE A 65 -2.81 -20.73 -8.88
N CYS A 66 -3.36 -20.29 -10.02
CA CYS A 66 -3.29 -20.96 -11.31
C CYS A 66 -3.31 -19.91 -12.43
N GLU A 67 -2.53 -20.11 -13.50
CA GLU A 67 -2.53 -19.20 -14.66
C GLU A 67 -3.70 -19.48 -15.61
N GLU A 68 -4.09 -20.74 -15.77
CA GLU A 68 -5.18 -21.15 -16.64
C GLU A 68 -6.25 -21.87 -15.83
N ALA A 69 -7.26 -21.13 -15.39
CA ALA A 69 -8.35 -21.71 -14.66
C ALA A 69 -9.48 -22.19 -15.59
N PRO A 70 -10.10 -23.32 -15.29
CA PRO A 70 -11.29 -23.79 -16.01
C PRO A 70 -12.49 -22.86 -15.74
N ALA A 71 -13.53 -22.95 -16.57
CA ALA A 71 -14.69 -22.07 -16.48
C ALA A 71 -15.48 -22.20 -15.15
N ASP A 72 -15.43 -23.35 -14.52
CA ASP A 72 -16.06 -23.66 -13.23
C ASP A 72 -15.21 -23.23 -12.02
N ALA A 73 -14.06 -22.61 -12.23
CA ALA A 73 -13.21 -22.13 -11.14
C ALA A 73 -13.87 -21.04 -10.25
N LEU A 74 -14.99 -20.49 -10.68
CA LEU A 74 -15.81 -19.57 -9.88
C LEU A 74 -16.75 -20.28 -8.89
N ASP A 75 -17.01 -21.57 -9.12
CA ASP A 75 -17.90 -22.33 -8.24
C ASP A 75 -17.28 -22.49 -6.84
N VAL A 76 -18.10 -22.32 -5.82
CA VAL A 76 -17.67 -22.48 -4.43
C VAL A 76 -17.16 -23.89 -4.17
N SER A 77 -17.79 -24.90 -4.82
CA SER A 77 -17.45 -26.32 -4.70
C SER A 77 -16.25 -26.76 -5.54
N PHE A 78 -15.69 -25.88 -6.37
CA PHE A 78 -14.54 -26.21 -7.21
C PHE A 78 -13.36 -26.72 -6.39
N ASP A 79 -12.77 -27.85 -6.80
CA ASP A 79 -11.59 -28.41 -6.16
C ASP A 79 -10.31 -27.71 -6.64
N ASP A 80 -9.79 -26.84 -5.81
CA ASP A 80 -8.53 -26.11 -6.04
C ASP A 80 -7.30 -26.77 -5.40
N SER A 81 -7.39 -28.05 -5.01
CA SER A 81 -6.31 -28.77 -4.33
C SER A 81 -5.04 -28.88 -5.17
N SER A 82 -5.18 -28.96 -6.51
CA SER A 82 -4.09 -29.00 -7.47
C SER A 82 -3.41 -27.65 -7.71
N TRP A 83 -4.02 -26.55 -7.28
CA TRP A 83 -3.46 -25.22 -7.45
C TRP A 83 -2.33 -24.98 -6.45
N ARG A 84 -1.31 -24.26 -6.89
CA ARG A 84 -0.16 -23.88 -6.05
C ARG A 84 -0.59 -22.98 -4.89
N THR A 85 -0.16 -23.30 -3.69
CA THR A 85 -0.35 -22.40 -2.53
C THR A 85 0.76 -21.38 -2.49
N LEU A 86 0.41 -20.11 -2.24
CA LEU A 86 1.36 -19.02 -2.13
C LEU A 86 0.91 -17.98 -1.09
N THR A 87 1.85 -17.11 -0.75
CA THR A 87 1.63 -15.91 0.07
C THR A 87 1.85 -14.67 -0.79
N LEU A 88 0.98 -13.67 -0.65
CA LEU A 88 1.11 -12.37 -1.31
C LEU A 88 2.17 -11.49 -0.61
N PRO A 89 2.74 -10.50 -1.27
CA PRO A 89 2.58 -10.10 -2.67
C PRO A 89 3.11 -11.12 -3.68
N HIS A 90 2.53 -11.15 -4.88
CA HIS A 90 2.91 -12.12 -5.91
C HIS A 90 2.88 -11.51 -7.31
N ASP A 91 3.95 -11.71 -8.06
CA ASP A 91 4.09 -11.33 -9.46
C ASP A 91 4.38 -12.58 -10.30
N PHE A 92 3.37 -13.07 -11.04
CA PHE A 92 3.54 -14.30 -11.81
C PHE A 92 4.32 -14.12 -13.11
N SER A 93 4.50 -12.89 -13.59
CA SER A 93 5.26 -12.67 -14.84
C SER A 93 6.73 -13.06 -14.70
N ILE A 94 7.36 -12.83 -13.54
CA ILE A 94 8.76 -13.17 -13.30
C ILE A 94 9.00 -14.68 -13.14
N GLU A 95 7.97 -15.44 -12.87
CA GLU A 95 8.06 -16.89 -12.65
C GLU A 95 8.00 -17.69 -13.95
N ARG A 96 7.56 -17.07 -15.04
CA ARG A 96 7.41 -17.72 -16.33
C ARG A 96 8.76 -18.06 -16.93
N ARG A 97 8.94 -19.34 -17.25
CA ARG A 97 10.07 -19.79 -18.05
C ARG A 97 9.74 -19.56 -19.52
N TYR A 98 10.53 -18.72 -20.17
CA TYR A 98 10.49 -18.67 -21.64
C TYR A 98 11.04 -19.95 -22.22
N PRO A 99 10.47 -20.45 -23.32
CA PRO A 99 11.13 -21.51 -24.10
C PRO A 99 12.53 -21.01 -24.43
N ASP A 100 13.53 -21.80 -24.10
CA ASP A 100 14.93 -21.52 -24.41
C ASP A 100 15.15 -21.57 -25.92
N ASN A 101 14.91 -20.42 -26.55
CA ASN A 101 15.17 -20.26 -27.99
C ASN A 101 16.59 -19.69 -28.25
N GLY A 102 17.48 -19.82 -27.30
CA GLY A 102 18.87 -19.42 -27.41
C GLY A 102 19.16 -17.91 -27.45
N ASN A 103 18.12 -17.07 -27.31
CA ASN A 103 18.23 -15.60 -27.41
C ASN A 103 17.74 -14.83 -26.18
N SER A 104 17.43 -15.51 -25.08
CA SER A 104 16.99 -14.85 -23.84
C SER A 104 18.19 -14.44 -23.00
N ALA A 105 18.49 -13.16 -22.97
CA ALA A 105 19.41 -12.57 -22.00
C ALA A 105 18.60 -11.94 -20.86
N GLY A 106 18.32 -12.72 -19.81
CA GLY A 106 17.58 -12.24 -18.64
C GLY A 106 16.08 -12.03 -18.85
N PRO A 107 15.41 -11.18 -18.08
CA PRO A 107 13.97 -10.96 -18.13
C PRO A 107 13.49 -10.27 -19.42
N PHE A 108 14.38 -10.01 -20.35
CA PHE A 108 14.09 -9.29 -21.58
C PHE A 108 14.25 -10.22 -22.79
N VAL A 109 13.14 -10.62 -23.40
CA VAL A 109 13.13 -11.46 -24.61
C VAL A 109 13.18 -10.57 -25.85
N LYS A 110 14.22 -10.75 -26.70
CA LYS A 110 14.27 -10.08 -27.99
C LYS A 110 13.28 -10.71 -28.96
N GLY A 111 12.44 -9.91 -29.60
CA GLY A 111 11.68 -10.33 -30.79
C GLY A 111 10.18 -10.45 -30.60
N LEU A 112 9.61 -10.08 -29.48
CA LEU A 112 8.17 -9.79 -29.45
C LEU A 112 7.96 -8.41 -30.10
N LYS A 113 7.14 -8.36 -31.13
CA LYS A 113 6.68 -7.12 -31.75
C LYS A 113 6.01 -6.32 -30.63
N ASP A 114 6.45 -5.12 -30.36
CA ASP A 114 5.93 -4.24 -29.31
C ASP A 114 6.35 -4.53 -27.86
N SER A 115 7.41 -5.29 -27.65
CA SER A 115 7.90 -5.74 -26.34
C SER A 115 8.61 -4.70 -25.48
N ILE A 116 8.63 -3.44 -25.88
CA ILE A 116 9.32 -2.36 -25.14
C ILE A 116 8.56 -1.98 -23.87
N SER A 117 7.26 -2.20 -23.84
CA SER A 117 6.39 -1.69 -22.78
C SER A 117 6.23 -2.57 -21.55
N THR A 118 6.51 -3.87 -21.66
CA THR A 118 6.38 -4.80 -20.52
C THR A 118 7.72 -5.29 -19.98
N GLY A 119 8.82 -4.70 -20.46
CA GLY A 119 10.15 -5.23 -20.16
C GLY A 119 10.37 -6.64 -20.73
N ASN A 120 9.60 -7.05 -21.75
CA ASN A 120 9.63 -8.36 -22.41
C ASN A 120 9.19 -9.57 -21.54
N LEU A 121 8.62 -9.34 -20.37
CA LEU A 121 7.97 -10.42 -19.62
C LEU A 121 6.50 -10.50 -20.06
N PRO A 122 5.95 -11.72 -20.29
CA PRO A 122 4.59 -11.86 -20.78
C PRO A 122 3.59 -11.45 -19.69
N GLY A 123 2.61 -10.70 -20.08
CA GLY A 123 1.37 -10.54 -19.35
C GLY A 123 0.56 -11.86 -19.33
N GLY A 124 -0.72 -11.79 -19.17
CA GLY A 124 -1.64 -12.93 -19.18
C GLY A 124 -2.62 -12.87 -18.02
N THR A 125 -3.28 -14.01 -17.78
CA THR A 125 -4.28 -14.14 -16.73
C THR A 125 -3.75 -14.99 -15.59
N GLY A 126 -3.84 -14.46 -14.38
CA GLY A 126 -3.63 -15.21 -13.14
C GLY A 126 -4.92 -15.31 -12.35
N TRP A 127 -5.21 -16.49 -11.83
CA TRP A 127 -6.36 -16.76 -11.00
C TRP A 127 -5.91 -17.07 -9.58
N TYR A 128 -6.56 -16.44 -8.62
CA TYR A 128 -6.30 -16.61 -7.22
C TYR A 128 -7.57 -17.05 -6.51
N ARG A 129 -7.46 -18.04 -5.63
CA ARG A 129 -8.57 -18.50 -4.78
C ARG A 129 -8.13 -18.54 -3.35
N LYS A 130 -9.02 -18.18 -2.43
CA LYS A 130 -8.77 -18.28 -1.00
C LYS A 130 -10.01 -18.76 -0.28
N ARG A 131 -9.84 -19.82 0.50
CA ARG A 131 -10.85 -20.34 1.43
C ARG A 131 -10.54 -19.79 2.80
N PHE A 132 -11.53 -19.30 3.50
CA PHE A 132 -11.35 -18.71 4.83
C PHE A 132 -12.64 -18.79 5.65
N THR A 133 -12.49 -18.78 6.98
CA THR A 133 -13.59 -18.65 7.94
C THR A 133 -13.43 -17.36 8.72
N LEU A 134 -14.54 -16.82 9.16
CA LEU A 134 -14.62 -15.74 10.13
C LEU A 134 -15.33 -16.29 11.36
N ASP A 135 -14.56 -16.56 12.40
CA ASP A 135 -15.08 -17.25 13.59
C ASP A 135 -16.05 -16.38 14.39
N GLU A 136 -15.79 -15.06 14.38
CA GLU A 136 -16.58 -14.09 15.12
C GLU A 136 -16.93 -12.88 14.22
N TRP A 137 -18.08 -12.91 13.59
CA TRP A 137 -18.66 -11.70 12.99
C TRP A 137 -20.19 -11.69 13.21
N THR A 138 -20.77 -10.51 13.33
CA THR A 138 -22.19 -10.33 13.60
C THR A 138 -22.80 -9.38 12.57
N SER A 139 -24.14 -9.38 12.46
CA SER A 139 -24.87 -8.42 11.61
C SER A 139 -24.68 -6.94 12.00
N ARG A 140 -24.06 -6.69 13.15
CA ARG A 140 -23.67 -5.33 13.58
C ARG A 140 -22.32 -4.87 13.05
N GLN A 141 -21.61 -5.74 12.35
CA GLN A 141 -20.28 -5.48 11.82
C GLN A 141 -20.32 -5.38 10.29
N ARG A 142 -19.41 -4.60 9.76
CA ARG A 142 -19.05 -4.57 8.36
C ARG A 142 -17.74 -5.35 8.18
N VAL A 143 -17.70 -6.21 7.18
CA VAL A 143 -16.48 -6.89 6.76
C VAL A 143 -16.15 -6.45 5.34
N GLY A 144 -14.97 -5.91 5.14
CA GLY A 144 -14.48 -5.46 3.86
C GLY A 144 -13.18 -6.15 3.47
N VAL A 145 -12.86 -6.11 2.19
CA VAL A 145 -11.53 -6.48 1.67
C VAL A 145 -10.96 -5.27 0.93
N CYS A 146 -9.69 -4.97 1.18
CA CYS A 146 -8.92 -3.97 0.45
C CYS A 146 -7.77 -4.65 -0.28
N PHE A 147 -7.62 -4.34 -1.56
CA PHE A 147 -6.48 -4.71 -2.39
C PHE A 147 -5.63 -3.45 -2.60
N ASP A 148 -4.39 -3.47 -2.13
CA ASP A 148 -3.47 -2.33 -2.29
C ASP A 148 -2.97 -2.18 -3.73
N GLY A 149 -3.08 -3.24 -4.54
CA GLY A 149 -2.80 -3.21 -5.97
C GLY A 149 -2.87 -4.59 -6.63
N VAL A 150 -3.54 -4.66 -7.77
CA VAL A 150 -3.65 -5.86 -8.62
C VAL A 150 -3.35 -5.48 -10.07
N MET A 151 -2.28 -6.02 -10.63
CA MET A 151 -1.81 -5.66 -11.97
C MET A 151 -2.37 -6.61 -13.03
N GLU A 152 -3.08 -6.10 -13.99
CA GLU A 152 -3.46 -4.70 -14.22
C GLU A 152 -4.96 -4.52 -14.02
N ARG A 153 -5.78 -5.39 -14.61
CA ARG A 153 -7.25 -5.40 -14.55
C ARG A 153 -7.70 -6.57 -13.71
N SER A 154 -8.63 -6.34 -12.83
CA SER A 154 -9.06 -7.40 -11.94
C SER A 154 -10.57 -7.49 -11.79
N ASP A 155 -11.03 -8.71 -11.62
CA ASP A 155 -12.39 -9.03 -11.17
C ASP A 155 -12.30 -9.78 -9.84
N VAL A 156 -13.22 -9.52 -8.94
CA VAL A 156 -13.27 -10.15 -7.61
C VAL A 156 -14.63 -10.75 -7.36
N TRP A 157 -14.63 -11.96 -6.82
CA TRP A 157 -15.86 -12.67 -6.40
C TRP A 157 -15.73 -13.13 -4.95
N ILE A 158 -16.86 -13.21 -4.27
CA ILE A 158 -17.02 -13.85 -2.96
C ILE A 158 -18.21 -14.80 -3.01
N ASN A 159 -18.02 -16.06 -2.64
CA ASN A 159 -19.07 -17.08 -2.64
C ASN A 159 -19.89 -17.16 -3.94
N GLY A 160 -19.21 -17.00 -5.10
CA GLY A 160 -19.82 -16.97 -6.43
C GLY A 160 -20.43 -15.62 -6.84
N HIS A 161 -20.51 -14.64 -5.94
CA HIS A 161 -21.04 -13.30 -6.24
C HIS A 161 -19.93 -12.39 -6.77
N HIS A 162 -20.10 -11.83 -7.97
CA HIS A 162 -19.18 -10.86 -8.55
C HIS A 162 -19.29 -9.52 -7.80
N LEU A 163 -18.19 -9.08 -7.17
CA LEU A 163 -18.14 -7.83 -6.42
C LEU A 163 -17.90 -6.63 -7.32
N GLY A 164 -17.09 -6.80 -8.37
CA GLY A 164 -16.82 -5.75 -9.32
C GLY A 164 -15.55 -5.96 -10.14
N PHE A 165 -15.36 -5.07 -11.10
CA PHE A 165 -14.19 -4.98 -11.97
C PHE A 165 -13.39 -3.72 -11.61
N HIS A 166 -12.06 -3.86 -11.49
CA HIS A 166 -11.15 -2.74 -11.27
C HIS A 166 -10.14 -2.64 -12.43
N PRO A 167 -10.10 -1.50 -13.17
CA PRO A 167 -9.34 -1.37 -14.42
C PRO A 167 -7.92 -0.84 -14.24
N ASN A 168 -7.49 -0.50 -13.01
CA ASN A 168 -6.22 0.17 -12.73
C ASN A 168 -5.33 -0.67 -11.81
N GLY A 169 -4.09 -0.94 -12.23
CA GLY A 169 -3.17 -1.77 -11.47
C GLY A 169 -2.52 -1.08 -10.26
N TYR A 170 -2.50 0.25 -10.20
CA TYR A 170 -1.71 1.02 -9.23
C TYR A 170 -2.52 1.58 -8.07
N MET A 171 -3.82 1.76 -8.26
CA MET A 171 -4.69 2.33 -7.25
C MET A 171 -5.27 1.24 -6.35
N PRO A 172 -5.33 1.45 -5.03
CA PRO A 172 -6.03 0.56 -4.14
C PRO A 172 -7.53 0.59 -4.41
N PHE A 173 -8.21 -0.52 -4.07
CA PHE A 173 -9.66 -0.62 -4.15
C PHE A 173 -10.22 -1.57 -3.11
N SER A 174 -11.46 -1.35 -2.72
CA SER A 174 -12.10 -2.08 -1.63
C SER A 174 -13.50 -2.55 -2.02
N TYR A 175 -13.89 -3.71 -1.46
CA TYR A 175 -15.25 -4.23 -1.58
C TYR A 175 -15.84 -4.54 -0.21
N ASP A 176 -17.15 -4.34 -0.09
CA ASP A 176 -17.93 -4.78 1.07
C ASP A 176 -18.34 -6.25 0.88
N LEU A 177 -17.83 -7.10 1.75
CA LEU A 177 -18.12 -8.53 1.73
C LEU A 177 -19.40 -8.88 2.50
N THR A 178 -19.80 -8.04 3.43
CA THR A 178 -20.85 -8.32 4.43
C THR A 178 -22.13 -8.94 3.85
N PRO A 179 -22.69 -8.45 2.71
CA PRO A 179 -23.94 -8.98 2.17
C PRO A 179 -23.85 -10.41 1.63
N PHE A 180 -22.61 -10.89 1.39
CA PHE A 180 -22.34 -12.13 0.65
C PHE A 180 -21.61 -13.17 1.50
N LEU A 181 -21.28 -12.83 2.75
CA LEU A 181 -20.60 -13.76 3.65
C LEU A 181 -21.54 -14.86 4.17
N ASN A 182 -20.98 -16.04 4.30
CA ASN A 182 -21.60 -17.13 5.03
C ASN A 182 -21.62 -16.83 6.53
N PRO A 183 -22.53 -17.44 7.31
CA PRO A 183 -22.57 -17.27 8.76
C PRO A 183 -21.23 -17.55 9.43
N ALA A 184 -21.01 -16.94 10.60
CA ALA A 184 -19.79 -17.13 11.39
C ALA A 184 -19.41 -18.61 11.55
N GLY A 185 -18.13 -18.91 11.42
CA GLY A 185 -17.59 -20.27 11.46
C GLY A 185 -17.86 -21.12 10.20
N LYS A 186 -18.51 -20.56 9.17
CA LYS A 186 -18.68 -21.22 7.87
C LYS A 186 -17.63 -20.72 6.89
N GLU A 187 -17.20 -21.62 6.01
CA GLU A 187 -16.21 -21.32 4.99
C GLU A 187 -16.76 -20.33 3.95
N ASN A 188 -15.93 -19.39 3.55
CA ASN A 188 -16.13 -18.47 2.45
C ASN A 188 -15.06 -18.71 1.38
N VAL A 189 -15.38 -18.45 0.13
CA VAL A 189 -14.46 -18.58 -1.00
C VAL A 189 -14.35 -17.26 -1.74
N MET A 190 -13.16 -16.68 -1.73
CA MET A 190 -12.84 -15.51 -2.54
C MET A 190 -12.10 -15.94 -3.80
N VAL A 191 -12.44 -15.35 -4.94
CA VAL A 191 -11.76 -15.57 -6.21
C VAL A 191 -11.36 -14.21 -6.79
N VAL A 192 -10.14 -14.13 -7.29
CA VAL A 192 -9.63 -12.95 -7.99
C VAL A 192 -9.06 -13.38 -9.33
N ARG A 193 -9.49 -12.72 -10.39
CA ARG A 193 -8.85 -12.81 -11.71
C ARG A 193 -8.02 -11.55 -11.92
N ALA A 194 -6.73 -11.71 -12.11
CA ALA A 194 -5.82 -10.63 -12.50
C ALA A 194 -5.43 -10.81 -13.96
N PHE A 195 -5.67 -9.81 -14.78
CA PHE A 195 -5.37 -9.85 -16.20
C PHE A 195 -4.48 -8.69 -16.60
N ASN A 196 -3.26 -9.00 -17.00
CA ASN A 196 -2.34 -8.07 -17.63
C ASN A 196 -2.29 -8.37 -19.14
N PRO A 197 -2.86 -7.50 -20.00
CA PRO A 197 -2.86 -7.72 -21.45
C PRO A 197 -1.46 -7.66 -22.09
N GLY A 198 -0.43 -7.22 -21.33
CA GLY A 198 0.85 -6.80 -21.89
C GLY A 198 0.71 -5.44 -22.58
N ASP A 199 1.74 -4.93 -23.16
CA ASP A 199 1.73 -3.69 -23.97
C ASP A 199 1.03 -2.48 -23.33
N ASN A 200 1.24 -2.29 -22.00
CA ASN A 200 0.53 -1.29 -21.21
C ASN A 200 1.42 -0.20 -20.59
N SER A 201 2.76 -0.33 -20.67
CA SER A 201 3.68 0.68 -20.12
C SER A 201 5.05 0.66 -20.80
N ARG A 202 5.90 1.64 -20.46
CA ARG A 202 7.29 1.74 -20.91
C ARG A 202 8.30 1.21 -19.90
N TRP A 203 7.82 0.66 -18.81
CA TRP A 203 8.59 0.03 -17.74
C TRP A 203 7.95 -1.31 -17.41
N TYR A 204 8.60 -2.09 -16.56
CA TYR A 204 8.07 -3.36 -16.10
C TYR A 204 6.87 -3.15 -15.14
N PRO A 205 5.65 -3.55 -15.50
CA PRO A 205 4.47 -3.34 -14.66
C PRO A 205 4.24 -4.46 -13.64
N GLY A 206 4.74 -5.67 -13.90
CA GLY A 206 4.37 -6.86 -13.16
C GLY A 206 3.02 -7.45 -13.54
N SER A 207 2.60 -8.51 -12.88
CA SER A 207 1.29 -9.15 -13.07
C SER A 207 0.82 -9.88 -11.82
N GLY A 208 -0.46 -9.75 -11.48
CA GLY A 208 -1.05 -10.44 -10.34
C GLY A 208 -1.33 -9.55 -9.15
N ILE A 209 -1.59 -10.17 -7.99
CA ILE A 209 -1.81 -9.44 -6.73
C ILE A 209 -0.44 -9.08 -6.16
N TYR A 210 0.12 -7.98 -6.63
CA TYR A 210 1.52 -7.61 -6.39
C TYR A 210 1.74 -6.73 -5.16
N ARG A 211 0.66 -6.30 -4.49
CA ARG A 211 0.64 -5.62 -3.20
C ARG A 211 -0.20 -6.40 -2.20
N HIS A 212 -0.27 -5.93 -0.97
CA HIS A 212 -1.03 -6.59 0.08
C HIS A 212 -2.53 -6.64 -0.18
N VAL A 213 -3.15 -7.65 0.40
CA VAL A 213 -4.60 -7.74 0.58
C VAL A 213 -4.90 -7.66 2.07
N ARG A 214 -5.88 -6.84 2.44
CA ARG A 214 -6.26 -6.62 3.84
C ARG A 214 -7.73 -6.93 4.03
N LEU A 215 -8.05 -7.61 5.12
CA LEU A 215 -9.42 -7.82 5.58
C LEU A 215 -9.71 -6.79 6.66
N THR A 216 -10.76 -5.99 6.47
CA THR A 216 -11.18 -4.96 7.41
C THR A 216 -12.48 -5.38 8.10
N VAL A 217 -12.56 -5.18 9.41
CA VAL A 217 -13.76 -5.39 10.20
C VAL A 217 -14.05 -4.11 10.98
N SER A 218 -15.23 -3.55 10.82
CA SER A 218 -15.68 -2.34 11.52
C SER A 218 -17.13 -2.47 11.96
N GLY A 219 -17.63 -1.50 12.73
CA GLY A 219 -19.07 -1.37 12.97
C GLY A 219 -19.82 -0.87 11.73
N ASN A 220 -21.14 -0.75 11.86
CA ASN A 220 -21.97 -0.17 10.79
C ASN A 220 -21.83 1.36 10.65
N LEU A 221 -21.25 2.02 11.66
CA LEU A 221 -20.69 3.37 11.57
C LEU A 221 -19.18 3.21 11.46
N PHE A 222 -18.56 3.66 10.36
CA PHE A 222 -17.15 3.42 10.09
C PHE A 222 -16.48 4.58 9.34
N ILE A 223 -15.16 4.62 9.41
CA ILE A 223 -14.27 5.53 8.71
C ILE A 223 -13.74 4.82 7.46
N PRO A 224 -13.96 5.32 6.24
CA PRO A 224 -13.25 4.84 5.06
C PRO A 224 -11.80 5.35 5.10
N ASP A 225 -10.85 4.45 5.35
CA ASP A 225 -9.44 4.77 5.63
C ASP A 225 -8.79 5.65 4.55
N GLU A 226 -9.08 5.36 3.29
CA GLU A 226 -8.50 6.06 2.15
C GLU A 226 -8.99 7.51 1.99
N GLU A 227 -10.01 7.91 2.74
CA GLU A 227 -10.62 9.25 2.65
C GLU A 227 -10.23 10.18 3.81
N VAL A 228 -9.44 9.68 4.78
CA VAL A 228 -8.98 10.49 5.91
C VAL A 228 -7.84 11.40 5.47
N GLN A 229 -7.92 12.67 5.85
CA GLN A 229 -6.90 13.66 5.55
C GLN A 229 -6.35 14.26 6.84
N VAL A 230 -5.03 14.32 6.96
CA VAL A 230 -4.32 15.05 8.00
C VAL A 230 -3.62 16.24 7.37
N GLN A 231 -3.88 17.44 7.87
CA GLN A 231 -3.32 18.69 7.36
C GLN A 231 -2.65 19.47 8.49
N THR A 232 -1.58 20.18 8.14
CA THR A 232 -0.88 21.09 9.05
C THR A 232 -0.89 22.52 8.50
N PRO A 233 -2.05 23.22 8.52
CA PRO A 233 -2.22 24.50 7.81
C PRO A 233 -1.40 25.65 8.42
N VAL A 234 -1.01 25.53 9.67
CA VAL A 234 -0.12 26.50 10.34
C VAL A 234 1.02 25.75 10.99
N VAL A 235 2.25 26.11 10.62
CA VAL A 235 3.46 25.52 11.19
C VAL A 235 4.48 26.61 11.45
N THR A 236 4.89 26.74 12.70
CA THR A 236 5.97 27.60 13.16
C THR A 236 6.84 26.82 14.16
N PRO A 237 8.04 27.25 14.49
CA PRO A 237 8.85 26.60 15.53
C PRO A 237 8.17 26.54 16.91
N GLY A 238 7.30 27.48 17.22
CA GLY A 238 6.62 27.56 18.53
C GLY A 238 5.25 26.89 18.57
N GLN A 239 4.60 26.72 17.43
CA GLN A 239 3.22 26.23 17.37
C GLN A 239 2.90 25.64 15.99
N ALA A 240 2.13 24.55 15.98
CA ALA A 240 1.49 24.04 14.79
C ALA A 240 -0.01 23.81 15.02
N LYS A 241 -0.78 23.92 13.95
CA LYS A 241 -2.18 23.52 13.91
C LYS A 241 -2.32 22.25 13.09
N VAL A 242 -2.90 21.22 13.69
CA VAL A 242 -3.22 19.95 13.01
C VAL A 242 -4.72 19.90 12.78
N GLU A 243 -5.12 19.63 11.54
CA GLU A 243 -6.52 19.42 11.17
C GLU A 243 -6.70 18.02 10.63
N ILE A 244 -7.72 17.31 11.16
CA ILE A 244 -8.13 15.99 10.68
C ILE A 244 -9.51 16.13 10.09
N ILE A 245 -9.64 15.71 8.84
CA ILE A 245 -10.86 15.70 8.07
C ILE A 245 -11.17 14.25 7.77
N LEU A 246 -12.29 13.75 8.27
CA LEU A 246 -12.68 12.38 8.10
C LEU A 246 -14.16 12.23 7.80
N PRO A 247 -14.54 11.49 6.75
CA PRO A 247 -15.92 11.08 6.54
C PRO A 247 -16.25 9.91 7.49
N VAL A 248 -17.48 9.88 7.95
CA VAL A 248 -18.06 8.74 8.67
C VAL A 248 -19.25 8.27 7.86
N ARG A 249 -19.30 6.99 7.55
CA ARG A 249 -20.39 6.35 6.80
C ARG A 249 -21.28 5.54 7.74
N ASN A 250 -22.59 5.58 7.46
CA ASN A 250 -23.62 4.84 8.19
C ASN A 250 -24.29 3.84 7.25
N ARG A 251 -24.14 2.53 7.52
CA ARG A 251 -24.81 1.45 6.77
C ARG A 251 -26.19 1.08 7.35
N MET A 252 -26.57 1.64 8.47
CA MET A 252 -27.85 1.34 9.09
C MET A 252 -29.01 2.02 8.34
N ALA A 253 -30.19 1.44 8.45
CA ALA A 253 -31.42 2.00 7.88
C ALA A 253 -32.00 3.16 8.70
N VAL A 254 -31.31 3.58 9.76
CA VAL A 254 -31.70 4.67 10.66
C VAL A 254 -30.55 5.66 10.84
N GLU A 255 -30.89 6.92 11.08
CA GLU A 255 -29.89 7.92 11.49
C GLU A 255 -29.24 7.53 12.80
N ALA A 256 -27.96 7.82 12.95
CA ALA A 256 -27.21 7.52 14.15
C ALA A 256 -26.38 8.71 14.62
N GLY A 257 -26.45 8.98 15.93
CA GLY A 257 -25.56 9.92 16.58
C GLY A 257 -24.17 9.29 16.77
N VAL A 258 -23.13 10.06 16.46
CA VAL A 258 -21.74 9.64 16.62
C VAL A 258 -20.91 10.72 17.32
N THR A 259 -20.01 10.29 18.18
CA THR A 259 -18.93 11.14 18.73
C THR A 259 -17.61 10.65 18.14
N VAL A 260 -16.90 11.56 17.50
CA VAL A 260 -15.55 11.35 16.97
C VAL A 260 -14.58 11.85 18.04
N ARG A 261 -13.71 10.97 18.52
CA ARG A 261 -12.67 11.31 19.51
C ARG A 261 -11.30 11.18 18.88
N LEU A 262 -10.55 12.27 18.82
CA LEU A 262 -9.18 12.34 18.34
C LEU A 262 -8.20 12.43 19.51
N THR A 263 -7.15 11.62 19.49
CA THR A 263 -5.98 11.78 20.37
C THR A 263 -4.74 11.93 19.50
N LEU A 264 -3.96 12.97 19.70
CA LEU A 264 -2.65 13.16 19.08
C LEU A 264 -1.56 12.69 20.04
N VAL A 265 -0.58 11.98 19.48
CA VAL A 265 0.55 11.39 20.20
C VAL A 265 1.84 11.90 19.58
N ARG A 266 2.80 12.34 20.40
CA ARG A 266 4.14 12.77 19.98
C ARG A 266 5.01 11.60 19.51
N PRO A 267 6.15 11.89 18.85
CA PRO A 267 7.14 10.87 18.48
C PRO A 267 7.67 10.04 19.66
N ASP A 268 7.70 10.62 20.87
CA ASP A 268 8.12 9.93 22.09
C ASP A 268 7.01 9.02 22.71
N GLY A 269 5.83 9.00 22.11
CA GLY A 269 4.67 8.25 22.62
C GLY A 269 3.78 8.98 23.61
N THR A 270 4.07 10.26 23.92
CA THR A 270 3.26 11.06 24.84
C THR A 270 1.98 11.56 24.19
N ALA A 271 0.81 11.25 24.74
CA ALA A 271 -0.46 11.84 24.32
C ALA A 271 -0.52 13.32 24.73
N ILE A 272 -0.75 14.21 23.75
CA ILE A 272 -0.68 15.66 23.97
C ILE A 272 -2.03 16.37 23.91
N VAL A 273 -2.93 15.89 23.10
CA VAL A 273 -4.24 16.53 22.87
C VAL A 273 -5.30 15.47 22.66
N THR A 274 -6.44 15.65 23.33
CA THR A 274 -7.68 14.95 22.99
C THR A 274 -8.75 15.95 22.61
N LYS A 275 -9.40 15.74 21.47
CA LYS A 275 -10.51 16.54 20.95
C LYS A 275 -11.70 15.66 20.64
N GLU A 276 -12.89 16.19 20.81
CA GLU A 276 -14.13 15.51 20.49
C GLU A 276 -15.05 16.43 19.68
N CYS A 277 -15.78 15.83 18.75
CA CYS A 277 -16.94 16.45 18.14
C CYS A 277 -18.04 15.40 17.95
N SER A 278 -19.28 15.84 17.98
CA SER A 278 -20.44 14.97 17.83
C SER A 278 -21.33 15.48 16.71
N GLY A 279 -22.04 14.56 16.08
CA GLY A 279 -22.99 14.86 15.02
C GLY A 279 -23.81 13.64 14.68
N ASN A 280 -24.73 13.82 13.73
CA ASN A 280 -25.57 12.73 13.23
C ASN A 280 -25.13 12.34 11.81
N VAL A 281 -25.22 11.05 11.53
CA VAL A 281 -25.00 10.49 10.21
C VAL A 281 -26.31 9.86 9.74
N ALA A 282 -26.86 10.38 8.65
CA ALA A 282 -28.13 9.92 8.09
C ALA A 282 -28.12 8.43 7.74
N ALA A 283 -29.27 7.79 7.73
CA ALA A 283 -29.44 6.41 7.30
C ALA A 283 -28.85 6.18 5.90
N GLY A 284 -27.97 5.21 5.74
CA GLY A 284 -27.27 4.92 4.48
C GLY A 284 -26.40 6.05 3.94
N GLY A 285 -26.15 7.09 4.75
CA GLY A 285 -25.45 8.31 4.35
C GLY A 285 -24.03 8.42 4.87
N SER A 286 -23.45 9.62 4.66
CA SER A 286 -22.12 10.00 5.13
C SER A 286 -22.14 11.41 5.71
N HIS A 287 -21.30 11.66 6.71
CA HIS A 287 -21.06 13.00 7.26
C HIS A 287 -19.56 13.20 7.44
N THR A 288 -19.02 14.35 7.03
CA THR A 288 -17.59 14.68 7.18
C THR A 288 -17.36 15.49 8.45
N PHE A 289 -16.60 14.91 9.37
CA PHE A 289 -16.16 15.56 10.59
C PHE A 289 -14.83 16.27 10.37
N ARG A 290 -14.64 17.38 11.09
CA ARG A 290 -13.39 18.15 11.12
C ARG A 290 -13.00 18.41 12.56
N LEU A 291 -11.81 17.97 12.94
CA LEU A 291 -11.23 18.23 14.24
C LEU A 291 -9.94 19.00 14.06
N SER A 292 -9.73 19.99 14.94
CA SER A 292 -8.54 20.84 14.92
C SER A 292 -7.90 20.84 16.28
N ALA A 293 -6.57 20.71 16.32
CA ALA A 293 -5.78 20.72 17.53
C ALA A 293 -4.53 21.59 17.36
N ASP A 294 -4.20 22.35 18.40
CA ASP A 294 -2.95 23.10 18.47
C ASP A 294 -1.89 22.26 19.17
N VAL A 295 -0.69 22.23 18.60
CA VAL A 295 0.49 21.54 19.11
C VAL A 295 1.54 22.59 19.44
N GLY A 296 1.80 22.77 20.74
CA GLY A 296 2.86 23.68 21.20
C GLY A 296 4.24 23.07 21.05
N GLN A 297 5.22 23.86 20.62
CA GLN A 297 6.61 23.44 20.38
C GLN A 297 6.69 22.10 19.61
N PRO A 298 6.21 22.08 18.37
CA PRO A 298 6.17 20.83 17.58
C PRO A 298 7.58 20.39 17.18
N GLU A 299 7.81 19.09 17.20
CA GLU A 299 8.94 18.45 16.54
C GLU A 299 8.63 18.41 15.04
N LEU A 300 9.38 19.20 14.27
CA LEU A 300 9.09 19.36 12.84
C LEU A 300 9.76 18.25 12.04
N TRP A 301 8.95 17.55 11.26
CA TRP A 301 9.47 16.55 10.30
C TRP A 301 10.40 17.22 9.27
N SER A 302 11.57 16.65 9.10
CA SER A 302 12.51 17.05 8.06
C SER A 302 13.24 15.83 7.49
N VAL A 303 14.03 16.04 6.44
CA VAL A 303 14.82 14.96 5.83
C VAL A 303 15.88 14.38 6.76
N ASP A 304 16.34 15.15 7.76
CA ASP A 304 17.36 14.74 8.71
C ASP A 304 16.77 14.37 10.08
N HIS A 305 15.56 14.85 10.38
CA HIS A 305 14.79 14.58 11.60
C HIS A 305 13.36 14.22 11.21
N PRO A 306 13.10 12.95 10.81
CA PRO A 306 11.79 12.53 10.32
C PRO A 306 10.83 12.17 11.45
N ASP A 307 10.61 13.10 12.37
CA ASP A 307 9.76 12.93 13.55
C ASP A 307 8.29 12.79 13.14
N LEU A 308 7.66 11.68 13.54
CA LEU A 308 6.28 11.36 13.18
C LEU A 308 5.39 11.37 14.43
N TYR A 309 4.30 12.08 14.30
CA TYR A 309 3.16 12.05 15.22
C TYR A 309 2.20 10.93 14.84
N GLU A 310 1.36 10.54 15.81
CA GLU A 310 0.25 9.64 15.54
C GLU A 310 -1.08 10.36 15.79
N ALA A 311 -2.06 10.08 14.93
CA ALA A 311 -3.45 10.45 15.13
C ALA A 311 -4.28 9.19 15.38
N HIS A 312 -4.88 9.10 16.55
CA HIS A 312 -5.79 8.02 16.95
C HIS A 312 -7.21 8.57 16.96
N VAL A 313 -8.08 8.00 16.13
CA VAL A 313 -9.48 8.39 16.03
C VAL A 313 -10.37 7.24 16.45
N ARG A 314 -11.29 7.50 17.37
CA ARG A 314 -12.33 6.54 17.78
C ARG A 314 -13.69 7.08 17.41
N LEU A 315 -14.52 6.24 16.80
CA LEU A 315 -15.94 6.50 16.65
C LEU A 315 -16.69 5.86 17.81
N VAL A 316 -17.53 6.65 18.48
CA VAL A 316 -18.37 6.17 19.57
C VAL A 316 -19.84 6.46 19.23
N SER A 317 -20.69 5.45 19.28
CA SER A 317 -22.14 5.59 19.12
C SER A 317 -22.86 4.75 20.16
N ALA A 318 -23.88 5.31 20.81
CA ALA A 318 -24.63 4.69 21.89
C ALA A 318 -23.74 4.14 23.05
N GLY A 319 -22.57 4.77 23.28
CA GLY A 319 -21.62 4.38 24.32
C GLY A 319 -20.65 3.27 23.92
N GLU A 320 -20.76 2.71 22.74
CA GLU A 320 -19.87 1.68 22.20
C GLU A 320 -18.93 2.25 21.13
N ILE A 321 -17.68 1.75 21.07
CA ILE A 321 -16.76 2.04 19.98
C ILE A 321 -17.25 1.28 18.76
N THR A 322 -17.50 2.00 17.66
CA THR A 322 -17.97 1.42 16.40
C THR A 322 -16.86 1.29 15.36
N ASP A 323 -15.84 2.12 15.48
CA ASP A 323 -14.66 2.04 14.61
C ASP A 323 -13.46 2.74 15.22
N TYR A 324 -12.27 2.40 14.70
CA TYR A 324 -11.00 2.96 15.13
C TYR A 324 -10.08 3.17 13.91
N TYR A 325 -9.50 4.36 13.81
CA TYR A 325 -8.53 4.68 12.78
C TYR A 325 -7.24 5.21 13.42
N ARG A 326 -6.11 4.81 12.87
CA ARG A 326 -4.78 5.30 13.28
C ARG A 326 -3.94 5.61 12.05
N THR A 327 -3.24 6.73 12.10
CA THR A 327 -2.25 7.09 11.08
C THR A 327 -1.09 7.84 11.70
N THR A 328 0.07 7.77 11.06
CA THR A 328 1.22 8.61 11.35
C THR A 328 1.23 9.82 10.42
N PHE A 329 1.82 10.93 10.87
CA PHE A 329 2.01 12.12 10.04
C PHE A 329 3.17 12.98 10.55
N GLY A 330 3.84 13.68 9.64
CA GLY A 330 4.85 14.68 9.99
C GLY A 330 4.26 16.09 10.04
N ILE A 331 4.63 16.87 11.06
CA ILE A 331 4.31 18.30 11.11
C ILE A 331 5.38 19.04 10.32
N ARG A 332 5.01 19.64 9.20
CA ARG A 332 5.95 20.37 8.33
C ARG A 332 5.24 21.44 7.51
N SER A 333 6.00 22.44 7.08
CA SER A 333 5.56 23.40 6.07
C SER A 333 6.36 23.25 4.80
N LEU A 334 5.68 23.37 3.66
CA LEU A 334 6.26 23.33 2.32
C LEU A 334 5.97 24.67 1.62
N GLU A 335 7.01 25.29 1.04
CA GLU A 335 6.86 26.52 0.27
C GLU A 335 7.69 26.42 -1.01
N PHE A 336 7.12 26.88 -2.10
CA PHE A 336 7.84 27.05 -3.38
C PHE A 336 7.93 28.53 -3.72
N SER A 337 9.14 29.02 -3.91
CA SER A 337 9.41 30.43 -4.17
C SER A 337 10.34 30.58 -5.35
N VAL A 338 10.02 31.49 -6.27
CA VAL A 338 10.87 31.79 -7.43
C VAL A 338 12.27 32.24 -7.01
N GLY A 339 12.38 33.03 -5.94
CA GLY A 339 13.67 33.57 -5.46
C GLY A 339 14.44 32.65 -4.53
N ARG A 340 13.76 31.76 -3.80
CA ARG A 340 14.36 30.91 -2.76
C ARG A 340 14.31 29.42 -3.06
N GLY A 341 13.59 29.00 -4.11
CA GLY A 341 13.38 27.62 -4.46
C GLY A 341 12.40 26.89 -3.54
N PHE A 342 12.65 25.61 -3.27
CA PHE A 342 11.87 24.79 -2.36
C PHE A 342 12.30 25.00 -0.92
N LEU A 343 11.36 25.30 -0.06
CA LEU A 343 11.59 25.48 1.39
C LEU A 343 10.83 24.42 2.17
N LEU A 344 11.53 23.79 3.09
CA LEU A 344 10.97 22.90 4.10
C LEU A 344 11.15 23.57 5.47
N ASN A 345 10.05 23.80 6.18
CA ASN A 345 10.05 24.50 7.47
C ASN A 345 10.76 25.87 7.40
N GLY A 346 10.54 26.61 6.28
CA GLY A 346 11.14 27.92 6.03
C GLY A 346 12.62 27.90 5.61
N SER A 347 13.29 26.75 5.59
CA SER A 347 14.68 26.59 5.20
C SER A 347 14.81 26.06 3.79
N PRO A 348 15.71 26.59 2.93
CA PRO A 348 15.93 26.08 1.59
C PRO A 348 16.47 24.65 1.61
N VAL A 349 15.86 23.77 0.83
CA VAL A 349 16.31 22.38 0.65
C VAL A 349 16.60 22.12 -0.81
N LYS A 350 17.83 21.68 -1.09
CA LYS A 350 18.20 21.20 -2.41
C LYS A 350 17.74 19.74 -2.56
N LEU A 351 16.84 19.49 -3.49
CA LEU A 351 16.39 18.15 -3.81
C LEU A 351 17.51 17.38 -4.52
N LYS A 352 17.96 16.30 -3.91
CA LYS A 352 18.90 15.32 -4.47
C LYS A 352 18.10 14.05 -4.70
N GLY A 353 17.56 13.90 -5.91
CA GLY A 353 16.54 12.88 -6.17
C GLY A 353 16.81 12.03 -7.40
N ALA A 354 16.06 10.95 -7.50
CA ALA A 354 15.99 10.06 -8.65
C ALA A 354 14.55 9.66 -8.93
N CYS A 355 14.28 9.21 -10.16
CA CYS A 355 13.04 8.55 -10.51
C CYS A 355 13.10 7.08 -10.12
N LEU A 356 12.01 6.56 -9.57
CA LEU A 356 11.85 5.15 -9.24
C LEU A 356 10.57 4.62 -9.88
N HIS A 357 10.67 3.41 -10.43
CA HIS A 357 9.50 2.59 -10.72
C HIS A 357 9.17 1.73 -9.48
N HIS A 358 8.01 1.11 -9.51
CA HIS A 358 7.49 0.33 -8.38
C HIS A 358 8.09 -1.08 -8.26
N ASP A 359 8.87 -1.53 -9.25
CA ASP A 359 9.49 -2.84 -9.24
C ASP A 359 10.62 -2.98 -8.19
N ASN A 360 10.90 -4.23 -7.84
CA ASN A 360 11.87 -4.64 -6.83
C ASN A 360 12.94 -5.58 -7.41
N GLY A 361 13.41 -5.31 -8.64
CA GLY A 361 14.44 -6.09 -9.30
C GLY A 361 14.04 -7.56 -9.49
N LEU A 362 14.74 -8.50 -8.88
CA LEU A 362 14.47 -9.93 -9.03
C LEU A 362 13.12 -10.38 -8.45
N LEU A 363 12.50 -9.57 -7.59
CA LEU A 363 11.16 -9.83 -7.06
C LEU A 363 10.06 -9.36 -8.01
N GLY A 364 10.43 -8.81 -9.17
CA GLY A 364 9.47 -8.20 -10.07
C GLY A 364 8.78 -7.02 -9.42
N ALA A 365 7.46 -6.95 -9.58
CA ALA A 365 6.64 -5.92 -8.94
C ALA A 365 6.20 -6.29 -7.52
N ALA A 366 6.46 -7.52 -7.04
CA ALA A 366 6.01 -7.96 -5.71
C ALA A 366 6.55 -7.02 -4.62
N ALA A 367 5.64 -6.27 -4.00
CA ALA A 367 5.92 -5.17 -3.08
C ALA A 367 6.00 -5.67 -1.62
N TYR A 368 7.01 -6.49 -1.32
CA TYR A 368 7.31 -6.90 0.05
C TYR A 368 7.79 -5.71 0.87
N ASP A 369 7.33 -5.56 2.11
CA ASP A 369 7.66 -4.44 3.00
C ASP A 369 9.17 -4.20 3.11
N GLY A 370 9.93 -5.26 3.34
CA GLY A 370 11.38 -5.16 3.45
C GLY A 370 12.07 -4.72 2.14
N ALA A 371 11.51 -5.06 0.98
CA ALA A 371 12.03 -4.61 -0.31
C ALA A 371 11.72 -3.13 -0.57
N GLU A 372 10.51 -2.69 -0.23
CA GLU A 372 10.09 -1.30 -0.33
C GLU A 372 10.94 -0.40 0.59
N GLU A 373 11.10 -0.78 1.85
CA GLU A 373 11.94 -0.06 2.79
C GLU A 373 13.42 -0.04 2.37
N ARG A 374 13.92 -1.17 1.87
CA ARG A 374 15.31 -1.27 1.38
C ARG A 374 15.62 -0.26 0.27
N LYS A 375 14.71 -0.02 -0.68
CA LYS A 375 14.89 1.00 -1.72
C LYS A 375 15.12 2.38 -1.10
N VAL A 376 14.30 2.77 -0.16
CA VAL A 376 14.39 4.08 0.50
C VAL A 376 15.67 4.19 1.31
N ARG A 377 16.01 3.15 2.10
CA ARG A 377 17.23 3.12 2.91
C ARG A 377 18.48 3.27 2.07
N LEU A 378 18.61 2.49 0.99
CA LEU A 378 19.77 2.57 0.10
C LEU A 378 19.92 3.96 -0.52
N LEU A 379 18.83 4.61 -0.89
CA LEU A 379 18.88 5.98 -1.40
C LEU A 379 19.35 6.96 -0.33
N LYS A 380 18.84 6.85 0.90
CA LYS A 380 19.29 7.69 2.03
C LYS A 380 20.78 7.50 2.32
N GLU A 381 21.25 6.27 2.39
CA GLU A 381 22.65 5.93 2.63
C GLU A 381 23.59 6.52 1.55
N ASN A 382 23.07 6.70 0.33
CA ASN A 382 23.79 7.31 -0.78
C ASN A 382 23.57 8.83 -0.94
N GLY A 383 22.97 9.47 0.07
CA GLY A 383 22.83 10.93 0.14
C GLY A 383 21.65 11.50 -0.66
N PHE A 384 20.70 10.68 -1.09
CA PHE A 384 19.44 11.14 -1.65
C PHE A 384 18.51 11.63 -0.53
N ASN A 385 17.71 12.64 -0.84
CA ASN A 385 16.68 13.15 0.06
C ASN A 385 15.31 13.29 -0.61
N ALA A 386 15.22 12.90 -1.89
CA ALA A 386 13.98 12.99 -2.65
C ALA A 386 13.89 11.85 -3.67
N VAL A 387 12.67 11.43 -3.97
CA VAL A 387 12.34 10.50 -5.06
C VAL A 387 11.13 11.02 -5.83
N ARG A 388 11.04 10.63 -7.11
CA ARG A 388 9.85 10.79 -7.92
C ARG A 388 9.34 9.40 -8.28
N THR A 389 8.11 9.09 -7.92
CA THR A 389 7.48 7.80 -8.24
C THR A 389 7.00 7.81 -9.69
N SER A 390 7.79 7.26 -10.58
CA SER A 390 7.55 7.28 -12.03
C SER A 390 6.80 6.04 -12.47
N HIS A 391 5.64 6.10 -13.02
CA HIS A 391 4.75 7.26 -13.21
C HIS A 391 3.38 6.89 -12.65
N ASN A 392 3.32 6.52 -11.39
CA ASN A 392 2.12 5.97 -10.74
C ASN A 392 2.27 6.02 -9.22
N PRO A 393 1.18 5.95 -8.47
CA PRO A 393 1.21 5.88 -7.02
C PRO A 393 2.00 4.65 -6.52
N PRO A 394 2.95 4.84 -5.58
CA PRO A 394 3.73 3.76 -5.01
C PRO A 394 2.90 2.94 -4.00
N SER A 395 3.50 1.91 -3.43
CA SER A 395 2.90 1.17 -2.32
C SER A 395 2.83 2.04 -1.06
N ARG A 396 1.87 1.75 -0.19
CA ARG A 396 1.76 2.37 1.15
C ARG A 396 3.06 2.17 1.94
N GLN A 397 3.62 0.97 1.91
CA GLN A 397 4.85 0.60 2.61
C GLN A 397 6.05 1.43 2.16
N PHE A 398 6.12 1.75 0.86
CA PHE A 398 7.15 2.66 0.34
C PHE A 398 7.00 4.07 0.92
N LEU A 399 5.77 4.60 0.95
CA LEU A 399 5.50 5.93 1.52
C LEU A 399 5.77 5.96 3.02
N ASP A 400 5.35 4.93 3.76
CA ASP A 400 5.63 4.79 5.19
C ASP A 400 7.13 4.74 5.48
N ALA A 401 7.90 4.07 4.62
CA ALA A 401 9.36 4.08 4.70
C ALA A 401 9.95 5.47 4.40
N CYS A 402 9.42 6.18 3.41
CA CYS A 402 9.83 7.55 3.09
C CYS A 402 9.57 8.50 4.27
N ASP A 403 8.41 8.39 4.90
CA ASP A 403 8.05 9.20 6.07
C ASP A 403 8.98 8.93 7.25
N ARG A 404 9.26 7.66 7.57
CA ARG A 404 10.12 7.27 8.70
C ARG A 404 11.61 7.55 8.47
N LEU A 405 12.07 7.49 7.23
CA LEU A 405 13.48 7.66 6.89
C LEU A 405 13.82 9.07 6.38
N GLY A 406 12.85 9.98 6.29
CA GLY A 406 13.08 11.35 5.88
C GLY A 406 13.34 11.49 4.37
N MET A 407 12.55 10.85 3.53
CA MET A 407 12.62 10.95 2.08
C MET A 407 11.43 11.77 1.56
N LEU A 408 11.71 12.83 0.82
CA LEU A 408 10.67 13.59 0.12
C LEU A 408 10.21 12.82 -1.11
N VAL A 409 8.90 12.87 -1.40
CA VAL A 409 8.32 12.16 -2.53
C VAL A 409 7.59 13.15 -3.45
N ILE A 410 7.86 13.07 -4.75
CA ILE A 410 7.00 13.61 -5.78
C ILE A 410 6.17 12.42 -6.28
N ASP A 411 4.94 12.34 -5.77
CA ASP A 411 4.02 11.28 -6.11
C ASP A 411 3.27 11.61 -7.41
N GLU A 412 3.31 10.67 -8.37
CA GLU A 412 2.63 10.82 -9.65
C GLU A 412 1.37 9.97 -9.70
N ALA A 413 0.26 10.59 -10.03
CA ALA A 413 -1.03 9.92 -10.13
C ALA A 413 -1.11 9.01 -11.38
N PHE A 414 -0.49 9.42 -12.50
CA PHE A 414 -0.51 8.69 -13.78
C PHE A 414 0.54 9.23 -14.76
N ASP A 415 0.94 8.41 -15.74
CA ASP A 415 1.98 8.73 -16.72
C ASP A 415 1.52 9.67 -17.84
N MET A 416 0.27 9.57 -18.25
CA MET A 416 -0.26 10.24 -19.42
C MET A 416 -1.31 11.26 -19.02
N TRP A 417 -1.27 12.40 -19.72
CA TRP A 417 -2.26 13.46 -19.49
C TRP A 417 -3.52 13.23 -20.35
N GLU A 418 -3.75 14.10 -21.32
CA GLU A 418 -4.95 14.08 -22.15
C GLU A 418 -4.86 13.09 -23.33
N HIS A 419 -3.67 12.94 -23.89
CA HIS A 419 -3.44 12.08 -25.05
C HIS A 419 -2.43 10.99 -24.75
N PRO A 420 -2.76 9.71 -24.95
CA PRO A 420 -1.80 8.62 -24.83
C PRO A 420 -0.68 8.78 -25.88
N LYS A 421 0.55 8.50 -25.47
CA LYS A 421 1.71 8.54 -26.34
C LYS A 421 1.75 7.39 -27.34
N ARG A 422 0.73 6.53 -27.34
CA ARG A 422 0.53 5.40 -28.23
C ARG A 422 -0.83 5.45 -28.90
#